data_276ab16abaaec6720bbd38d815c63792
#
_entry.id   276ab16abaaec6720bbd38d815c63792
#
_cell.length_a   1.000
_cell.length_b   1.000
_cell.length_c   1.000
_cell.angle_alpha   90.00
_cell.angle_beta   90.00
_cell.angle_gamma   90.00
#
_symmetry.space_group_name_H-M   'P 1'
#
loop_
_entity.id
_entity.type
_entity.pdbx_description
1 polymer ?
#
loop_
_entity_poly.entity_id
_entity_poly.type
_entity_poly.pdbx_seq_one_letter_code
_entity_poly.pdbx_strand_id
1 'polypeptide(L)'
;MRTSIFFVFSALACAQSSLERDVARAIFKELIEINTTDSVGDNTRAAQAMAARLKSAGFSDSDVVVLAAAPRKGNMIARIHGTGGGKPILFLAHLDVVEARREDWSFDPFTFLERDGYFYGRGTQDIKDEAALYVATFMRLRREGFVPRRDLILALTSDEEGGPNNGVKWLLETHRDLIDAAFCVNGDAGGVQVQGGKRLLLGIQAAEKTFYSFRLEVKNRGGHSSLPEKDNAIYRLSEALARLSRFTFPVRLNPVTQSFFERTGALDNGPDAADFRAVAKAPPDAAAAARLSGRPIYNALLRTTCIPTMLAGGHAENALPQTATATVNCRLVPGDLPDAVQREIVRVLGDPEVSVTPARPSVPSPFSPVPRELLELAGRVGSEVWPGLPVVPLMETGGTDGIYLRVAGVPTYGIAAAFTDLDDIRAHGKDERIAVRAFYDGLDFDYRLIRALGTDTGIK
;
A
#
# COMPACT_ATOMS: atom_id res chain seq x y z
N MET A 1 -51.55 -17.55 -7.81
CA MET A 1 -51.04 -16.64 -6.77
C MET A 1 -49.58 -16.85 -6.36
N ARG A 2 -48.72 -17.45 -7.21
CA ARG A 2 -47.26 -17.66 -6.90
C ARG A 2 -46.32 -16.76 -7.69
N THR A 3 -46.78 -15.97 -8.64
CA THR A 3 -45.93 -15.15 -9.53
C THR A 3 -45.66 -13.74 -9.02
N SER A 4 -46.42 -13.21 -8.07
CA SER A 4 -46.24 -11.83 -7.57
C SER A 4 -45.17 -11.65 -6.52
N ILE A 5 -44.77 -12.72 -5.77
CA ILE A 5 -43.80 -12.63 -4.70
C ILE A 5 -42.37 -12.48 -5.24
N PHE A 6 -42.05 -13.10 -6.37
CA PHE A 6 -40.71 -13.02 -6.99
C PHE A 6 -40.40 -11.61 -7.53
N PHE A 7 -41.38 -10.90 -8.06
CA PHE A 7 -41.18 -9.54 -8.59
C PHE A 7 -40.95 -8.49 -7.47
N VAL A 8 -41.58 -8.67 -6.32
CA VAL A 8 -41.43 -7.74 -5.18
C VAL A 8 -40.04 -7.88 -4.54
N PHE A 9 -39.51 -9.10 -4.39
CA PHE A 9 -38.18 -9.35 -3.88
C PHE A 9 -37.08 -8.81 -4.81
N SER A 10 -37.23 -8.95 -6.11
CA SER A 10 -36.29 -8.44 -7.11
C SER A 10 -36.24 -6.92 -7.16
N ALA A 11 -37.38 -6.24 -7.02
CA ALA A 11 -37.47 -4.79 -7.02
C ALA A 11 -36.89 -4.18 -5.72
N LEU A 12 -37.11 -4.80 -4.57
CA LEU A 12 -36.54 -4.39 -3.29
C LEU A 12 -35.02 -4.55 -3.26
N ALA A 13 -34.47 -5.65 -3.76
CA ALA A 13 -33.05 -5.88 -3.86
C ALA A 13 -32.36 -4.87 -4.80
N CYS A 14 -32.98 -4.54 -5.92
CA CYS A 14 -32.48 -3.54 -6.87
C CYS A 14 -32.51 -2.13 -6.27
N ALA A 15 -33.57 -1.75 -5.58
CA ALA A 15 -33.70 -0.46 -4.89
C ALA A 15 -32.68 -0.31 -3.76
N GLN A 16 -32.42 -1.37 -3.01
CA GLN A 16 -31.40 -1.37 -1.95
C GLN A 16 -30.00 -1.23 -2.51
N SER A 17 -29.70 -1.94 -3.61
CA SER A 17 -28.41 -1.81 -4.30
C SER A 17 -28.15 -0.39 -4.83
N SER A 18 -29.17 0.29 -5.37
CA SER A 18 -29.02 1.67 -5.83
C SER A 18 -28.79 2.65 -4.67
N LEU A 19 -29.48 2.49 -3.56
CA LEU A 19 -29.31 3.32 -2.35
C LEU A 19 -27.87 3.21 -1.78
N GLU A 20 -27.32 2.00 -1.71
CA GLU A 20 -25.96 1.79 -1.17
C GLU A 20 -24.89 2.40 -2.11
N ARG A 21 -25.08 2.33 -3.42
CA ARG A 21 -24.24 2.99 -4.40
C ARG A 21 -24.28 4.51 -4.29
N ASP A 22 -25.46 5.09 -4.10
CA ASP A 22 -25.61 6.54 -3.92
C ASP A 22 -24.95 7.01 -2.63
N VAL A 23 -25.08 6.24 -1.54
CA VAL A 23 -24.41 6.52 -0.26
C VAL A 23 -22.89 6.47 -0.42
N ALA A 24 -22.36 5.40 -1.01
CA ALA A 24 -20.90 5.26 -1.22
C ALA A 24 -20.35 6.39 -2.10
N ARG A 25 -21.03 6.71 -3.20
CA ARG A 25 -20.65 7.82 -4.09
C ARG A 25 -20.67 9.18 -3.36
N ALA A 26 -21.65 9.43 -2.51
CA ALA A 26 -21.75 10.67 -1.76
C ALA A 26 -20.62 10.79 -0.72
N ILE A 27 -20.21 9.68 -0.08
CA ILE A 27 -19.06 9.63 0.84
C ILE A 27 -17.77 9.89 0.06
N PHE A 28 -17.60 9.21 -1.06
CA PHE A 28 -16.42 9.36 -1.90
C PHE A 28 -16.25 10.79 -2.41
N LYS A 29 -17.32 11.39 -2.92
CA LYS A 29 -17.35 12.78 -3.33
C LYS A 29 -16.91 13.71 -2.19
N GLU A 30 -17.46 13.54 -0.99
CA GLU A 30 -17.10 14.38 0.18
C GLU A 30 -15.62 14.23 0.53
N LEU A 31 -15.08 13.00 0.55
CA LEU A 31 -13.67 12.76 0.83
C LEU A 31 -12.74 13.41 -0.22
N ILE A 32 -13.06 13.30 -1.51
CA ILE A 32 -12.26 13.94 -2.57
C ILE A 32 -12.28 15.47 -2.43
N GLU A 33 -13.42 16.06 -2.08
CA GLU A 33 -13.59 17.52 -1.96
C GLU A 33 -13.01 18.11 -0.65
N ILE A 34 -12.54 17.26 0.27
CA ILE A 34 -11.74 17.68 1.41
C ILE A 34 -10.27 17.53 1.06
N ASN A 35 -9.54 18.66 0.92
CA ASN A 35 -8.10 18.62 0.75
C ASN A 35 -7.42 18.08 2.03
N THR A 36 -6.64 17.02 1.88
CA THR A 36 -5.93 16.33 2.98
C THR A 36 -4.43 16.18 2.70
N THR A 37 -3.87 17.06 1.84
CA THR A 37 -2.41 17.15 1.61
C THR A 37 -1.66 17.56 2.89
N ASP A 38 -0.39 17.24 2.98
CA ASP A 38 0.41 17.56 4.17
C ASP A 38 0.56 19.09 4.36
N SER A 39 0.80 19.84 3.29
CA SER A 39 1.12 21.27 3.36
C SER A 39 -0.05 22.14 3.85
N VAL A 40 -1.23 21.97 3.29
CA VAL A 40 -2.40 22.87 3.53
C VAL A 40 -3.70 22.13 3.88
N GLY A 41 -3.72 20.81 3.71
CA GLY A 41 -4.89 19.98 3.92
C GLY A 41 -5.28 19.79 5.39
N ASP A 42 -6.43 19.16 5.62
CA ASP A 42 -6.95 18.91 6.96
C ASP A 42 -7.57 17.50 7.07
N ASN A 43 -6.76 16.55 7.54
CA ASN A 43 -7.19 15.18 7.82
C ASN A 43 -8.22 15.12 8.96
N THR A 44 -8.15 16.05 9.94
CA THR A 44 -9.12 16.10 11.03
C THR A 44 -10.52 16.39 10.51
N ARG A 45 -10.63 17.28 9.53
CA ARG A 45 -11.91 17.58 8.86
C ARG A 45 -12.48 16.36 8.15
N ALA A 46 -11.64 15.60 7.43
CA ALA A 46 -12.06 14.36 6.76
C ALA A 46 -12.49 13.29 7.78
N ALA A 47 -11.70 13.08 8.83
CA ALA A 47 -12.03 12.14 9.91
C ALA A 47 -13.36 12.51 10.60
N GLN A 48 -13.59 13.78 10.90
CA GLN A 48 -14.84 14.28 11.51
C GLN A 48 -16.05 14.10 10.58
N ALA A 49 -15.89 14.33 9.27
CA ALA A 49 -16.94 14.12 8.29
C ALA A 49 -17.37 12.64 8.25
N MET A 50 -16.40 11.73 8.23
CA MET A 50 -16.68 10.28 8.23
C MET A 50 -17.30 9.83 9.57
N ALA A 51 -16.83 10.35 10.70
CA ALA A 51 -17.43 10.09 12.00
C ALA A 51 -18.89 10.55 12.05
N ALA A 52 -19.22 11.74 11.51
CA ALA A 52 -20.58 12.24 11.45
C ALA A 52 -21.50 11.33 10.61
N ARG A 53 -21.01 10.79 9.49
CA ARG A 53 -21.78 9.83 8.68
C ARG A 53 -22.07 8.53 9.43
N LEU A 54 -21.07 7.96 10.11
CA LEU A 54 -21.25 6.74 10.91
C LEU A 54 -22.26 6.98 12.05
N LYS A 55 -22.16 8.10 12.76
CA LYS A 55 -23.12 8.49 13.80
C LYS A 55 -24.53 8.64 13.23
N SER A 56 -24.70 9.23 12.06
CA SER A 56 -25.99 9.33 11.38
C SER A 56 -26.59 7.97 11.00
N ALA A 57 -25.74 6.93 10.83
CA ALA A 57 -26.16 5.56 10.58
C ALA A 57 -26.48 4.77 11.88
N GLY A 58 -26.39 5.41 13.06
CA GLY A 58 -26.76 4.82 14.34
C GLY A 58 -25.60 4.28 15.17
N PHE A 59 -24.36 4.66 14.87
CA PHE A 59 -23.25 4.42 15.78
C PHE A 59 -23.34 5.35 16.99
N SER A 60 -23.01 4.86 18.18
CA SER A 60 -22.94 5.67 19.39
C SER A 60 -21.68 6.55 19.42
N ASP A 61 -21.70 7.58 20.27
CA ASP A 61 -20.52 8.43 20.48
C ASP A 61 -19.33 7.66 21.07
N SER A 62 -19.58 6.60 21.82
CA SER A 62 -18.53 5.72 22.36
C SER A 62 -17.92 4.80 21.30
N ASP A 63 -18.65 4.51 20.23
CA ASP A 63 -18.20 3.60 19.17
C ASP A 63 -17.47 4.31 18.03
N VAL A 64 -17.51 5.65 18.00
CA VAL A 64 -16.85 6.47 16.96
C VAL A 64 -16.09 7.61 17.60
N VAL A 65 -14.77 7.55 17.54
CA VAL A 65 -13.89 8.57 18.10
C VAL A 65 -13.01 9.19 17.03
N VAL A 66 -12.69 10.48 17.20
CA VAL A 66 -11.71 11.19 16.36
C VAL A 66 -10.61 11.70 17.29
N LEU A 67 -9.37 11.29 17.01
CA LEU A 67 -8.17 11.63 17.78
C LEU A 67 -7.12 12.20 16.84
N ALA A 68 -6.38 13.22 17.28
CA ALA A 68 -5.39 13.88 16.44
C ALA A 68 -3.99 13.79 17.05
N ALA A 69 -3.03 13.30 16.28
CA ALA A 69 -1.61 13.29 16.66
C ALA A 69 -1.01 14.71 16.71
N ALA A 70 -1.52 15.61 15.87
CA ALA A 70 -1.14 17.00 15.77
C ALA A 70 -2.31 17.81 15.14
N PRO A 71 -2.26 19.15 15.13
CA PRO A 71 -3.26 19.96 14.44
C PRO A 71 -3.42 19.52 12.97
N ARG A 72 -4.67 19.34 12.52
CA ARG A 72 -5.04 18.87 11.17
C ARG A 72 -4.65 17.41 10.86
N LYS A 73 -4.12 16.65 11.81
CA LYS A 73 -3.69 15.25 11.66
C LYS A 73 -4.61 14.32 12.46
N GLY A 74 -5.91 14.38 12.15
CA GLY A 74 -6.95 13.58 12.81
C GLY A 74 -7.07 12.19 12.23
N ASN A 75 -7.34 11.23 13.11
CA ASN A 75 -7.63 9.84 12.81
C ASN A 75 -9.04 9.52 13.32
N MET A 76 -9.82 8.74 12.56
CA MET A 76 -11.13 8.27 12.98
C MET A 76 -11.08 6.77 13.25
N ILE A 77 -11.59 6.36 14.41
CA ILE A 77 -11.74 4.96 14.77
C ILE A 77 -13.21 4.68 15.03
N ALA A 78 -13.76 3.64 14.40
CA ALA A 78 -15.12 3.17 14.63
C ALA A 78 -15.15 1.68 14.96
N ARG A 79 -16.11 1.24 15.78
CA ARG A 79 -16.23 -0.14 16.22
C ARG A 79 -17.65 -0.67 16.06
N ILE A 80 -17.79 -1.85 15.48
CA ILE A 80 -18.99 -2.70 15.56
C ILE A 80 -18.68 -3.81 16.55
N HIS A 81 -19.41 -3.85 17.66
CA HIS A 81 -19.25 -4.86 18.69
C HIS A 81 -19.76 -6.22 18.25
N GLY A 82 -18.98 -7.23 18.53
CA GLY A 82 -19.30 -8.62 18.26
C GLY A 82 -19.77 -9.39 19.51
N THR A 83 -19.95 -10.69 19.34
CA THR A 83 -20.38 -11.59 20.44
C THR A 83 -19.23 -12.07 21.34
N GLY A 84 -18.01 -11.53 21.18
CA GLY A 84 -16.84 -11.87 22.02
C GLY A 84 -16.05 -13.10 21.52
N GLY A 85 -16.12 -13.43 20.25
CA GLY A 85 -15.46 -14.61 19.65
C GLY A 85 -13.94 -14.51 19.43
N GLY A 86 -13.23 -13.58 20.05
CA GLY A 86 -11.78 -13.39 19.93
C GLY A 86 -11.35 -11.94 19.77
N LYS A 87 -10.06 -11.72 19.46
CA LYS A 87 -9.54 -10.39 19.16
C LYS A 87 -10.25 -9.78 17.94
N PRO A 88 -10.40 -8.44 17.89
CA PRO A 88 -10.99 -7.72 16.77
C PRO A 88 -10.32 -8.00 15.43
N ILE A 89 -11.00 -7.63 14.35
CA ILE A 89 -10.42 -7.46 13.01
C ILE A 89 -10.36 -5.97 12.73
N LEU A 90 -9.20 -5.48 12.30
CA LEU A 90 -8.98 -4.09 11.92
C LEU A 90 -9.11 -3.92 10.41
N PHE A 91 -9.87 -2.94 9.95
CA PHE A 91 -9.93 -2.44 8.58
C PHE A 91 -9.28 -1.07 8.57
N LEU A 92 -8.31 -0.88 7.68
CA LEU A 92 -7.45 0.30 7.67
C LEU A 92 -7.44 0.94 6.28
N ALA A 93 -7.57 2.27 6.26
CA ALA A 93 -7.29 3.11 5.10
C ALA A 93 -6.76 4.47 5.55
N HIS A 94 -5.91 5.11 4.74
CA HIS A 94 -5.47 6.47 5.05
C HIS A 94 -6.36 7.52 4.39
N LEU A 95 -6.38 8.72 4.98
CA LEU A 95 -7.17 9.86 4.52
C LEU A 95 -6.34 10.91 3.79
N ASP A 96 -5.05 10.97 4.12
CA ASP A 96 -4.14 11.92 3.49
C ASP A 96 -3.84 11.54 2.05
N VAL A 97 -3.34 12.49 1.32
CA VAL A 97 -2.98 12.34 -0.09
C VAL A 97 -1.72 13.14 -0.37
N VAL A 98 -0.92 12.70 -1.35
CA VAL A 98 0.23 13.47 -1.82
C VAL A 98 -0.20 14.83 -2.39
N GLU A 99 0.75 15.75 -2.48
CA GLU A 99 0.52 17.09 -3.01
C GLU A 99 -0.07 17.06 -4.43
N ALA A 100 -1.01 17.97 -4.69
CA ALA A 100 -1.63 18.14 -5.99
C ALA A 100 -1.78 19.65 -6.29
N ARG A 101 -0.93 20.15 -7.17
CA ARG A 101 -0.95 21.56 -7.59
C ARG A 101 -1.95 21.75 -8.71
N ARG A 102 -2.80 22.78 -8.60
CA ARG A 102 -3.84 23.07 -9.61
C ARG A 102 -3.26 23.25 -11.02
N GLU A 103 -2.07 23.85 -11.14
CA GLU A 103 -1.38 24.08 -12.41
C GLU A 103 -0.91 22.82 -13.11
N ASP A 104 -0.68 21.73 -12.37
CA ASP A 104 -0.25 20.45 -12.92
C ASP A 104 -1.42 19.57 -13.40
N TRP A 105 -2.68 19.97 -13.08
CA TRP A 105 -3.89 19.20 -13.36
C TRP A 105 -4.75 19.86 -14.42
N SER A 106 -5.48 19.05 -15.21
CA SER A 106 -6.43 19.56 -16.23
C SER A 106 -7.65 20.22 -15.60
N PHE A 107 -7.96 19.92 -14.32
CA PHE A 107 -9.05 20.47 -13.52
C PHE A 107 -8.60 20.60 -12.05
N ASP A 108 -9.46 21.13 -11.16
CA ASP A 108 -9.12 21.22 -9.74
C ASP A 108 -9.04 19.81 -9.13
N PRO A 109 -7.88 19.40 -8.55
CA PRO A 109 -7.70 18.04 -7.99
C PRO A 109 -8.62 17.71 -6.84
N PHE A 110 -9.20 18.71 -6.17
CA PHE A 110 -10.14 18.55 -5.06
C PHE A 110 -11.60 18.81 -5.47
N THR A 111 -11.90 18.65 -6.75
CA THR A 111 -13.26 18.63 -7.28
C THR A 111 -13.59 17.22 -7.77
N PHE A 112 -14.59 16.59 -7.17
CA PHE A 112 -15.06 15.28 -7.62
C PHE A 112 -15.74 15.39 -8.98
N LEU A 113 -15.14 14.78 -9.99
CA LEU A 113 -15.67 14.79 -11.34
C LEU A 113 -15.99 13.37 -11.83
N GLU A 114 -17.19 13.16 -12.36
CA GLU A 114 -17.56 11.93 -13.05
C GLU A 114 -17.63 12.20 -14.54
N ARG A 115 -16.79 11.52 -15.33
CA ARG A 115 -16.71 11.68 -16.77
C ARG A 115 -16.18 10.42 -17.44
N ASP A 116 -16.72 10.06 -18.59
CA ASP A 116 -16.25 8.98 -19.46
C ASP A 116 -16.11 7.63 -18.74
N GLY A 117 -16.97 7.34 -17.74
CA GLY A 117 -16.96 6.11 -16.96
C GLY A 117 -15.91 6.07 -15.86
N TYR A 118 -15.34 7.21 -15.48
CA TYR A 118 -14.36 7.36 -14.39
C TYR A 118 -14.79 8.43 -13.38
N PHE A 119 -14.42 8.20 -12.13
CA PHE A 119 -14.36 9.21 -11.09
C PHE A 119 -12.94 9.79 -11.05
N TYR A 120 -12.83 11.12 -11.05
CA TYR A 120 -11.58 11.86 -11.04
C TYR A 120 -11.45 12.68 -9.76
N GLY A 121 -10.21 12.84 -9.31
CA GLY A 121 -9.81 13.67 -8.17
C GLY A 121 -8.59 13.08 -7.47
N ARG A 122 -7.87 13.86 -6.70
CA ARG A 122 -6.73 13.38 -5.90
C ARG A 122 -7.24 12.46 -4.78
N GLY A 123 -6.66 11.24 -4.71
CA GLY A 123 -7.05 10.20 -3.77
C GLY A 123 -8.11 9.23 -4.33
N THR A 124 -8.39 9.28 -5.65
CA THR A 124 -9.34 8.35 -6.26
C THR A 124 -8.80 6.94 -6.44
N GLN A 125 -7.48 6.74 -6.42
CA GLN A 125 -6.81 5.44 -6.42
C GLN A 125 -5.99 5.20 -5.16
N ASP A 126 -5.64 6.29 -4.42
CA ASP A 126 -4.73 6.25 -3.30
C ASP A 126 -5.17 7.23 -2.19
N ILE A 127 -5.98 6.77 -1.17
CA ILE A 127 -6.91 5.63 -1.21
C ILE A 127 -8.27 6.04 -0.60
N LYS A 128 -8.77 7.25 -0.98
CA LYS A 128 -10.07 7.73 -0.49
C LYS A 128 -11.25 6.91 -1.03
N ASP A 129 -11.07 6.20 -2.14
CA ASP A 129 -12.03 5.22 -2.64
C ASP A 129 -12.26 4.13 -1.59
N GLU A 130 -11.18 3.50 -1.10
CA GLU A 130 -11.26 2.43 -0.12
C GLU A 130 -11.81 2.94 1.22
N ALA A 131 -11.37 4.13 1.67
CA ALA A 131 -11.94 4.78 2.84
C ALA A 131 -13.46 4.99 2.72
N ALA A 132 -13.93 5.40 1.53
CA ALA A 132 -15.36 5.57 1.26
C ALA A 132 -16.12 4.24 1.26
N LEU A 133 -15.54 3.19 0.68
CA LEU A 133 -16.13 1.84 0.64
C LEU A 133 -16.26 1.24 2.04
N TYR A 134 -15.24 1.38 2.88
CA TYR A 134 -15.30 0.93 4.27
C TYR A 134 -16.36 1.68 5.08
N VAL A 135 -16.42 3.02 4.98
CA VAL A 135 -17.43 3.80 5.68
C VAL A 135 -18.84 3.40 5.22
N ALA A 136 -19.08 3.29 3.91
CA ALA A 136 -20.37 2.88 3.37
C ALA A 136 -20.78 1.48 3.86
N THR A 137 -19.83 0.54 3.87
CA THR A 137 -20.04 -0.83 4.34
C THR A 137 -20.36 -0.87 5.83
N PHE A 138 -19.62 -0.16 6.67
CA PHE A 138 -19.89 -0.09 8.12
C PHE A 138 -21.27 0.53 8.41
N MET A 139 -21.62 1.61 7.69
CA MET A 139 -22.97 2.20 7.79
C MET A 139 -24.07 1.20 7.40
N ARG A 140 -23.88 0.43 6.34
CA ARG A 140 -24.80 -0.61 5.89
C ARG A 140 -24.95 -1.71 6.93
N LEU A 141 -23.84 -2.27 7.42
CA LEU A 141 -23.84 -3.32 8.44
C LEU A 141 -24.56 -2.88 9.72
N ARG A 142 -24.37 -1.61 10.12
CA ARG A 142 -25.07 -1.04 11.29
C ARG A 142 -26.57 -0.94 11.05
N ARG A 143 -27.00 -0.45 9.89
CA ARG A 143 -28.43 -0.36 9.52
C ARG A 143 -29.10 -1.73 9.43
N GLU A 144 -28.36 -2.75 8.97
CA GLU A 144 -28.83 -4.14 8.89
C GLU A 144 -28.89 -4.84 10.28
N GLY A 145 -28.38 -4.21 11.33
CA GLY A 145 -28.27 -4.83 12.66
C GLY A 145 -27.30 -6.01 12.69
N PHE A 146 -26.27 -5.99 11.84
CA PHE A 146 -25.28 -7.08 11.78
C PHE A 146 -24.47 -7.16 13.07
N VAL A 147 -24.45 -8.34 13.70
CA VAL A 147 -23.65 -8.64 14.89
C VAL A 147 -22.57 -9.66 14.51
N PRO A 148 -21.30 -9.25 14.41
CA PRO A 148 -20.20 -10.14 14.09
C PRO A 148 -19.85 -11.04 15.31
N ARG A 149 -19.04 -12.08 15.08
CA ARG A 149 -18.52 -12.92 16.16
C ARG A 149 -17.43 -12.22 16.97
N ARG A 150 -16.59 -11.43 16.33
CA ARG A 150 -15.55 -10.58 16.96
C ARG A 150 -15.76 -9.15 16.54
N ASP A 151 -15.28 -8.23 17.34
CA ASP A 151 -15.39 -6.82 17.01
C ASP A 151 -14.76 -6.52 15.65
N LEU A 152 -15.39 -5.63 14.88
CA LEU A 152 -14.83 -5.04 13.67
C LEU A 152 -14.43 -3.60 13.98
N ILE A 153 -13.20 -3.25 13.71
CA ILE A 153 -12.65 -1.91 13.90
C ILE A 153 -12.38 -1.32 12.52
N LEU A 154 -12.84 -0.11 12.27
CA LEU A 154 -12.43 0.70 11.14
C LEU A 154 -11.53 1.81 11.65
N ALA A 155 -10.33 1.93 11.11
CA ALA A 155 -9.42 3.05 11.33
C ALA A 155 -9.18 3.79 10.01
N LEU A 156 -9.48 5.09 10.01
CA LEU A 156 -9.10 6.00 8.94
C LEU A 156 -8.01 6.93 9.47
N THR A 157 -6.82 6.85 8.90
CA THR A 157 -5.60 7.43 9.48
C THR A 157 -5.03 8.57 8.64
N SER A 158 -4.10 9.33 9.22
CA SER A 158 -3.41 10.45 8.59
C SER A 158 -1.90 10.19 8.45
N ASP A 159 -1.26 10.93 7.53
CA ASP A 159 0.20 10.95 7.33
C ASP A 159 0.82 9.57 6.94
N GLU A 160 0.13 8.79 6.13
CA GLU A 160 0.72 7.63 5.45
C GLU A 160 1.71 8.08 4.38
N GLU A 161 1.26 9.00 3.51
CA GLU A 161 1.98 9.52 2.32
C GLU A 161 3.21 10.37 2.67
N GLY A 162 3.30 10.81 3.89
CA GLY A 162 4.43 11.63 4.36
C GLY A 162 4.02 12.50 5.54
N GLY A 163 5.01 13.04 6.19
CA GLY A 163 4.81 13.81 7.42
C GLY A 163 5.33 13.06 8.64
N PRO A 164 5.55 13.80 9.74
CA PRO A 164 6.14 13.23 10.94
C PRO A 164 5.12 12.56 11.88
N ASN A 165 3.80 12.68 11.60
CA ASN A 165 2.73 12.31 12.54
C ASN A 165 1.89 11.14 12.03
N ASN A 166 2.53 10.12 11.44
CA ASN A 166 1.84 8.94 10.93
C ASN A 166 0.83 8.39 11.95
N GLY A 167 -0.43 8.31 11.53
CA GLY A 167 -1.57 8.01 12.39
C GLY A 167 -1.52 6.62 13.00
N VAL A 168 -1.16 5.59 12.22
CA VAL A 168 -1.07 4.21 12.71
C VAL A 168 0.04 4.07 13.74
N LYS A 169 1.22 4.62 13.46
CA LYS A 169 2.33 4.62 14.40
C LYS A 169 1.95 5.31 15.71
N TRP A 170 1.35 6.49 15.62
CA TRP A 170 0.92 7.25 16.79
C TRP A 170 -0.15 6.52 17.60
N LEU A 171 -1.15 5.92 16.96
CA LEU A 171 -2.18 5.13 17.63
C LEU A 171 -1.58 3.91 18.34
N LEU A 172 -0.63 3.20 17.72
CA LEU A 172 0.06 2.07 18.35
C LEU A 172 0.86 2.48 19.59
N GLU A 173 1.43 3.68 19.60
CA GLU A 173 2.23 4.21 20.70
C GLU A 173 1.39 4.77 21.86
N THR A 174 0.21 5.34 21.56
CA THR A 174 -0.58 6.12 22.55
C THR A 174 -1.97 5.57 22.84
N HIS A 175 -2.59 4.85 21.90
CA HIS A 175 -3.97 4.37 21.95
C HIS A 175 -4.12 2.97 21.34
N ARG A 176 -3.17 2.09 21.65
CA ARG A 176 -3.10 0.75 21.07
C ARG A 176 -4.39 -0.06 21.25
N ASP A 177 -5.08 0.10 22.37
CA ASP A 177 -6.34 -0.56 22.70
C ASP A 177 -7.46 -0.28 21.68
N LEU A 178 -7.40 0.84 20.99
CA LEU A 178 -8.39 1.19 19.96
C LEU A 178 -8.18 0.42 18.65
N ILE A 179 -6.96 -0.02 18.34
CA ILE A 179 -6.60 -0.66 17.07
C ILE A 179 -5.92 -2.03 17.24
N ASP A 180 -5.78 -2.56 18.48
CA ASP A 180 -5.24 -3.91 18.69
C ASP A 180 -6.20 -4.95 18.10
N ALA A 181 -5.67 -5.82 17.24
CA ALA A 181 -6.48 -6.76 16.47
C ALA A 181 -5.77 -8.11 16.32
N ALA A 182 -6.54 -9.15 15.96
CA ALA A 182 -5.97 -10.42 15.55
C ALA A 182 -5.17 -10.29 14.24
N PHE A 183 -5.72 -9.51 13.33
CA PHE A 183 -5.07 -9.11 12.07
C PHE A 183 -5.75 -7.85 11.51
N CYS A 184 -5.07 -7.22 10.55
CA CYS A 184 -5.56 -6.06 9.82
C CYS A 184 -5.81 -6.41 8.34
N VAL A 185 -6.91 -5.91 7.79
CA VAL A 185 -7.15 -5.78 6.36
C VAL A 185 -6.87 -4.32 6.00
N ASN A 186 -5.83 -4.10 5.21
CA ASN A 186 -5.42 -2.77 4.76
C ASN A 186 -5.91 -2.56 3.31
N GLY A 187 -6.68 -1.51 3.07
CA GLY A 187 -7.18 -1.16 1.76
C GLY A 187 -6.13 -0.60 0.79
N ASP A 188 -4.92 -0.35 1.29
CA ASP A 188 -3.85 0.35 0.59
C ASP A 188 -2.93 -0.56 -0.25
N ALA A 189 -3.31 -1.80 -0.46
CA ALA A 189 -2.50 -2.72 -1.27
C ALA A 189 -3.29 -3.96 -1.70
N GLY A 190 -2.71 -4.74 -2.62
CA GLY A 190 -3.36 -5.95 -3.11
C GLY A 190 -4.51 -5.66 -4.07
N GLY A 191 -5.60 -6.44 -3.93
CA GLY A 191 -6.79 -6.27 -4.75
C GLY A 191 -6.73 -6.91 -6.13
N VAL A 192 -7.75 -6.66 -6.94
CA VAL A 192 -7.85 -7.22 -8.29
C VAL A 192 -6.99 -6.44 -9.27
N GLN A 193 -6.12 -7.14 -9.96
CA GLN A 193 -5.30 -6.58 -11.05
C GLN A 193 -5.95 -6.83 -12.40
N VAL A 194 -6.03 -5.76 -13.23
CA VAL A 194 -6.55 -5.77 -14.60
C VAL A 194 -5.43 -5.35 -15.54
N GLN A 195 -5.32 -5.98 -16.70
CA GLN A 195 -4.42 -5.57 -17.78
C GLN A 195 -5.05 -5.92 -19.14
N GLY A 196 -4.98 -5.00 -20.09
CA GLY A 196 -5.63 -5.17 -21.40
C GLY A 196 -7.13 -5.44 -21.27
N GLY A 197 -7.80 -4.87 -20.27
CA GLY A 197 -9.21 -5.09 -19.96
C GLY A 197 -9.55 -6.47 -19.38
N LYS A 198 -8.54 -7.31 -19.07
CA LYS A 198 -8.73 -8.64 -18.47
C LYS A 198 -8.32 -8.62 -17.02
N ARG A 199 -9.15 -9.20 -16.13
CA ARG A 199 -8.79 -9.46 -14.74
C ARG A 199 -7.80 -10.62 -14.69
N LEU A 200 -6.67 -10.40 -14.00
CA LEU A 200 -5.56 -11.35 -13.92
C LEU A 200 -5.64 -12.21 -12.65
N LEU A 201 -5.78 -11.55 -11.50
CA LEU A 201 -5.76 -12.19 -10.19
C LEU A 201 -6.38 -11.29 -9.12
N LEU A 202 -6.75 -11.87 -7.99
CA LEU A 202 -6.98 -11.18 -6.73
C LEU A 202 -5.72 -11.32 -5.88
N GLY A 203 -4.98 -10.22 -5.72
CA GLY A 203 -3.77 -10.15 -4.93
C GLY A 203 -4.08 -9.95 -3.45
N ILE A 204 -3.43 -10.75 -2.58
CA ILE A 204 -3.44 -10.50 -1.14
C ILE A 204 -2.03 -10.13 -0.73
N GLN A 205 -1.81 -8.85 -0.46
CA GLN A 205 -0.52 -8.39 0.01
C GLN A 205 -0.29 -8.89 1.44
N ALA A 206 0.81 -9.60 1.66
CA ALA A 206 1.22 -10.09 2.97
C ALA A 206 2.65 -9.71 3.32
N ALA A 207 3.32 -9.00 2.44
CA ALA A 207 4.67 -8.49 2.62
C ALA A 207 4.85 -7.19 1.83
N GLU A 208 5.84 -6.40 2.25
CA GLU A 208 6.27 -5.19 1.53
C GLU A 208 7.76 -4.97 1.74
N LYS A 209 8.39 -4.27 0.79
CA LYS A 209 9.80 -3.92 0.92
C LYS A 209 9.96 -2.69 1.82
N THR A 210 10.95 -2.76 2.69
CA THR A 210 11.29 -1.63 3.55
C THR A 210 12.05 -0.56 2.77
N PHE A 211 11.54 0.65 2.78
CA PHE A 211 12.26 1.83 2.28
C PHE A 211 13.43 2.15 3.20
N TYR A 212 14.63 2.29 2.63
CA TYR A 212 15.82 2.69 3.38
C TYR A 212 16.79 3.47 2.48
N SER A 213 17.29 4.60 2.94
CA SER A 213 18.24 5.37 2.15
C SER A 213 19.57 5.50 2.86
N PHE A 214 20.66 5.34 2.08
CA PHE A 214 22.01 5.59 2.52
C PHE A 214 22.54 6.87 1.85
N ARG A 215 23.26 7.69 2.62
CA ARG A 215 24.07 8.79 2.12
C ARG A 215 25.49 8.29 1.91
N LEU A 216 25.97 8.41 0.71
CA LEU A 216 27.38 8.26 0.35
C LEU A 216 28.03 9.62 0.33
N GLU A 217 29.22 9.75 0.93
CA GLU A 217 29.96 11.00 0.96
C GLU A 217 31.45 10.72 0.80
N VAL A 218 32.07 11.49 -0.09
CA VAL A 218 33.54 11.57 -0.28
C VAL A 218 33.96 12.96 0.07
N LYS A 219 35.00 13.07 0.91
CA LYS A 219 35.66 14.34 1.24
C LYS A 219 37.05 14.40 0.59
N ASN A 220 37.45 15.60 0.17
CA ASN A 220 38.74 15.87 -0.43
C ASN A 220 39.22 17.24 0.00
N ARG A 221 40.52 17.51 -0.09
CA ARG A 221 41.08 18.81 0.25
C ARG A 221 40.65 19.94 -0.72
N GLY A 222 40.23 19.58 -1.95
CA GLY A 222 39.97 20.52 -3.02
C GLY A 222 41.26 21.09 -3.59
N GLY A 223 41.15 22.10 -4.44
CA GLY A 223 42.30 22.77 -5.09
C GLY A 223 41.88 23.62 -6.27
N HIS A 224 42.86 24.24 -6.95
CA HIS A 224 42.61 25.00 -8.14
C HIS A 224 42.59 24.09 -9.38
N SER A 225 41.57 24.19 -10.24
CA SER A 225 41.36 23.28 -11.37
C SER A 225 42.47 23.33 -12.43
N SER A 226 43.28 24.40 -12.48
CA SER A 226 44.45 24.47 -13.37
C SER A 226 45.60 23.58 -12.90
N LEU A 227 45.55 23.05 -11.68
CA LEU A 227 46.50 22.09 -11.14
C LEU A 227 45.76 20.75 -10.91
N PRO A 228 45.47 19.99 -11.99
CA PRO A 228 44.63 18.82 -11.88
C PRO A 228 45.28 17.72 -11.08
N GLU A 229 44.51 17.19 -10.08
CA GLU A 229 44.91 16.03 -9.30
C GLU A 229 44.02 14.84 -9.63
N LYS A 230 44.61 13.62 -9.60
CA LYS A 230 43.81 12.39 -9.82
C LYS A 230 42.91 12.10 -8.63
N ASP A 231 43.31 12.51 -7.43
CA ASP A 231 42.48 12.39 -6.24
C ASP A 231 41.41 13.50 -6.21
N ASN A 232 40.19 13.14 -6.62
CA ASN A 232 39.07 14.05 -6.81
C ASN A 232 37.80 13.39 -6.26
N ALA A 233 37.06 14.10 -5.42
CA ALA A 233 35.86 13.59 -4.76
C ALA A 233 34.79 13.12 -5.76
N ILE A 234 34.62 13.83 -6.89
CA ILE A 234 33.67 13.45 -7.95
C ILE A 234 34.13 12.14 -8.62
N TYR A 235 35.42 12.00 -8.96
CA TYR A 235 35.91 10.77 -9.59
C TYR A 235 35.75 9.56 -8.68
N ARG A 236 36.15 9.66 -7.40
CA ARG A 236 36.00 8.58 -6.42
C ARG A 236 34.55 8.14 -6.26
N LEU A 237 33.64 9.10 -6.08
CA LEU A 237 32.19 8.79 -5.95
C LEU A 237 31.64 8.17 -7.24
N SER A 238 32.01 8.70 -8.41
CA SER A 238 31.56 8.15 -9.70
C SER A 238 31.99 6.72 -9.93
N GLU A 239 33.24 6.41 -9.61
CA GLU A 239 33.77 5.02 -9.71
C GLU A 239 33.09 4.09 -8.70
N ALA A 240 32.84 4.54 -7.49
CA ALA A 240 32.09 3.81 -6.49
C ALA A 240 30.65 3.50 -6.96
N LEU A 241 29.94 4.49 -7.49
CA LEU A 241 28.61 4.31 -8.07
C LEU A 241 28.63 3.41 -9.31
N ALA A 242 29.70 3.47 -10.15
CA ALA A 242 29.86 2.56 -11.27
C ALA A 242 30.09 1.11 -10.84
N ARG A 243 30.74 0.87 -9.68
CA ARG A 243 30.81 -0.48 -9.09
C ARG A 243 29.46 -0.92 -8.57
N LEU A 244 28.73 -0.06 -7.88
CA LEU A 244 27.39 -0.35 -7.38
C LEU A 244 26.41 -0.69 -8.51
N SER A 245 26.48 0.01 -9.65
CA SER A 245 25.59 -0.22 -10.79
C SER A 245 25.72 -1.62 -11.43
N ARG A 246 26.88 -2.27 -11.24
CA ARG A 246 27.15 -3.62 -11.74
C ARG A 246 26.84 -4.70 -10.71
N PHE A 247 26.58 -4.31 -9.48
CA PHE A 247 26.29 -5.24 -8.41
C PHE A 247 24.80 -5.59 -8.38
N THR A 248 24.53 -6.85 -8.12
CA THR A 248 23.18 -7.36 -7.91
C THR A 248 23.14 -8.15 -6.61
N PHE A 249 22.28 -7.77 -5.70
CA PHE A 249 22.06 -8.54 -4.46
C PHE A 249 21.62 -9.97 -4.78
N PRO A 250 22.00 -10.96 -3.96
CA PRO A 250 21.59 -12.34 -4.15
C PRO A 250 20.07 -12.49 -4.09
N VAL A 251 19.55 -13.53 -4.77
CA VAL A 251 18.13 -13.89 -4.68
C VAL A 251 17.81 -14.29 -3.24
N ARG A 252 16.75 -13.71 -2.70
CA ARG A 252 16.24 -14.01 -1.37
C ARG A 252 14.72 -13.97 -1.38
N LEU A 253 14.10 -15.13 -1.47
CA LEU A 253 12.65 -15.28 -1.36
C LEU A 253 12.26 -15.41 0.12
N ASN A 254 11.10 -14.84 0.44
CA ASN A 254 10.37 -15.12 1.65
C ASN A 254 9.15 -16.01 1.32
N PRO A 255 8.42 -16.55 2.30
CA PRO A 255 7.26 -17.41 2.03
C PRO A 255 6.20 -16.79 1.13
N VAL A 256 6.03 -15.46 1.16
CA VAL A 256 5.06 -14.74 0.32
C VAL A 256 5.51 -14.73 -1.14
N THR A 257 6.76 -14.32 -1.41
CA THR A 257 7.30 -14.28 -2.78
C THR A 257 7.49 -15.68 -3.36
N GLN A 258 7.83 -16.66 -2.55
CA GLN A 258 7.88 -18.06 -2.97
C GLN A 258 6.49 -18.54 -3.43
N SER A 259 5.45 -18.30 -2.60
CA SER A 259 4.07 -18.64 -2.95
C SER A 259 3.56 -17.86 -4.17
N PHE A 260 3.96 -16.58 -4.32
CA PHE A 260 3.67 -15.80 -5.52
C PHE A 260 4.18 -16.50 -6.79
N PHE A 261 5.48 -16.82 -6.84
CA PHE A 261 6.09 -17.46 -8.02
C PHE A 261 5.53 -18.86 -8.29
N GLU A 262 5.28 -19.63 -7.25
CA GLU A 262 4.68 -20.97 -7.37
C GLU A 262 3.27 -20.90 -7.98
N ARG A 263 2.38 -20.06 -7.42
CA ARG A 263 1.00 -19.94 -7.88
C ARG A 263 0.91 -19.30 -9.25
N THR A 264 1.66 -18.22 -9.48
CA THR A 264 1.70 -17.58 -10.80
C THR A 264 2.22 -18.55 -11.86
N GLY A 265 3.27 -19.31 -11.56
CA GLY A 265 3.80 -20.33 -12.47
C GLY A 265 2.85 -21.51 -12.74
N ALA A 266 1.89 -21.77 -11.85
CA ALA A 266 0.83 -22.76 -12.06
C ALA A 266 -0.33 -22.22 -12.92
N LEU A 267 -0.59 -20.92 -12.84
CA LEU A 267 -1.69 -20.25 -13.57
C LEU A 267 -1.28 -19.75 -14.94
N ASP A 268 -0.03 -19.35 -15.09
CA ASP A 268 0.51 -18.81 -16.33
C ASP A 268 0.83 -19.92 -17.35
N ASN A 269 0.45 -19.72 -18.58
CA ASN A 269 0.82 -20.55 -19.73
C ASN A 269 1.78 -19.81 -20.69
N GLY A 270 2.27 -18.65 -20.28
CA GLY A 270 3.18 -17.82 -21.04
C GLY A 270 4.65 -18.31 -20.96
N PRO A 271 5.55 -17.57 -21.59
CA PRO A 271 6.97 -17.94 -21.66
C PRO A 271 7.67 -17.95 -20.31
N ASP A 272 7.17 -17.18 -19.34
CA ASP A 272 7.77 -17.08 -18.01
C ASP A 272 7.31 -18.17 -17.03
N ALA A 273 6.27 -18.94 -17.36
CA ALA A 273 5.66 -19.93 -16.48
C ALA A 273 6.68 -20.97 -15.95
N ALA A 274 7.59 -21.42 -16.82
CA ALA A 274 8.65 -22.34 -16.43
C ALA A 274 9.65 -21.71 -15.46
N ASP A 275 9.99 -20.45 -15.67
CA ASP A 275 10.92 -19.70 -14.82
C ASP A 275 10.31 -19.39 -13.46
N PHE A 276 9.04 -19.04 -13.40
CA PHE A 276 8.33 -18.87 -12.12
C PHE A 276 8.36 -20.16 -11.29
N ARG A 277 8.06 -21.31 -11.89
CA ARG A 277 8.13 -22.61 -11.20
C ARG A 277 9.55 -22.99 -10.77
N ALA A 278 10.56 -22.63 -11.59
CA ALA A 278 11.94 -22.95 -11.30
C ALA A 278 12.50 -22.10 -10.16
N VAL A 279 12.16 -20.81 -10.13
CA VAL A 279 12.59 -19.88 -9.09
C VAL A 279 11.92 -20.13 -7.74
N ALA A 280 10.69 -20.65 -7.74
CA ALA A 280 9.97 -21.00 -6.51
C ALA A 280 10.57 -22.19 -5.75
N LYS A 281 11.46 -22.97 -6.35
CA LYS A 281 12.14 -24.09 -5.69
C LYS A 281 13.13 -23.62 -4.64
N ALA A 282 13.51 -24.52 -3.75
CA ALA A 282 14.55 -24.30 -2.75
C ALA A 282 15.73 -25.26 -3.00
N PRO A 283 16.93 -24.79 -3.40
CA PRO A 283 17.26 -23.37 -3.70
C PRO A 283 16.60 -22.88 -5.01
N PRO A 284 16.40 -21.55 -5.16
CA PRO A 284 15.90 -20.97 -6.41
C PRO A 284 16.85 -21.24 -7.59
N ASP A 285 16.30 -21.55 -8.77
CA ASP A 285 17.09 -21.72 -9.98
C ASP A 285 17.73 -20.38 -10.41
N ALA A 286 19.05 -20.33 -10.47
CA ALA A 286 19.82 -19.12 -10.76
C ALA A 286 19.62 -18.61 -12.20
N ALA A 287 19.46 -19.51 -13.18
CA ALA A 287 19.25 -19.13 -14.58
C ALA A 287 17.84 -18.57 -14.80
N ALA A 288 16.83 -19.17 -14.19
CA ALA A 288 15.47 -18.65 -14.18
C ALA A 288 15.40 -17.28 -13.51
N ALA A 289 16.04 -17.12 -12.34
CA ALA A 289 16.13 -15.85 -11.64
C ALA A 289 16.80 -14.76 -12.49
N ALA A 290 17.87 -15.10 -13.22
CA ALA A 290 18.54 -14.16 -14.12
C ALA A 290 17.63 -13.70 -15.26
N ARG A 291 16.85 -14.60 -15.88
CA ARG A 291 15.90 -14.25 -16.94
C ARG A 291 14.77 -13.37 -16.42
N LEU A 292 14.16 -13.73 -15.30
CA LEU A 292 13.10 -12.93 -14.65
C LEU A 292 13.60 -11.55 -14.22
N SER A 293 14.88 -11.45 -13.82
CA SER A 293 15.49 -10.16 -13.43
C SER A 293 15.58 -9.14 -14.57
N GLY A 294 15.41 -9.57 -15.82
CA GLY A 294 15.25 -8.66 -16.97
C GLY A 294 14.00 -7.78 -16.91
N ARG A 295 13.02 -8.12 -16.08
CA ARG A 295 11.84 -7.29 -15.81
C ARG A 295 11.97 -6.65 -14.43
N PRO A 296 11.88 -5.30 -14.32
CA PRO A 296 12.07 -4.57 -13.07
C PRO A 296 11.22 -5.10 -11.91
N ILE A 297 9.95 -5.41 -12.16
CA ILE A 297 9.04 -5.92 -11.12
C ILE A 297 9.52 -7.26 -10.53
N TYR A 298 9.89 -8.23 -11.37
CA TYR A 298 10.35 -9.52 -10.88
C TYR A 298 11.72 -9.43 -10.23
N ASN A 299 12.63 -8.57 -10.76
CA ASN A 299 13.89 -8.29 -10.08
C ASN A 299 13.67 -7.74 -8.66
N ALA A 300 12.70 -6.85 -8.51
CA ALA A 300 12.35 -6.28 -7.20
C ALA A 300 11.74 -7.32 -6.25
N LEU A 301 10.97 -8.29 -6.76
CA LEU A 301 10.39 -9.37 -5.95
C LEU A 301 11.44 -10.43 -5.53
N LEU A 302 12.50 -10.58 -6.31
CA LEU A 302 13.52 -11.60 -6.08
C LEU A 302 14.53 -11.21 -5.01
N ARG A 303 14.75 -9.91 -4.75
CA ARG A 303 15.89 -9.45 -3.94
C ARG A 303 15.75 -8.03 -3.42
N THR A 304 16.60 -7.68 -2.46
CA THR A 304 16.89 -6.28 -2.11
C THR A 304 17.47 -5.55 -3.31
N THR A 305 17.04 -4.31 -3.52
CA THR A 305 17.49 -3.46 -4.62
C THR A 305 17.95 -2.11 -4.07
N CYS A 306 19.10 -1.61 -4.55
CA CYS A 306 19.65 -0.32 -4.18
C CYS A 306 20.00 0.47 -5.43
N ILE A 307 19.50 1.69 -5.54
CA ILE A 307 19.72 2.57 -6.70
C ILE A 307 20.05 4.00 -6.26
N PRO A 308 21.05 4.68 -6.86
CA PRO A 308 21.28 6.09 -6.59
C PRO A 308 20.14 6.93 -7.16
N THR A 309 19.61 7.85 -6.34
CA THR A 309 18.49 8.72 -6.70
C THR A 309 18.86 10.20 -6.68
N MET A 310 19.94 10.58 -5.97
CA MET A 310 20.43 11.94 -5.91
C MET A 310 21.95 11.94 -5.99
N LEU A 311 22.52 12.95 -6.64
CA LEU A 311 23.96 13.16 -6.80
C LEU A 311 24.28 14.66 -6.72
N ALA A 312 25.29 15.03 -5.94
CA ALA A 312 25.79 16.42 -5.86
C ALA A 312 27.31 16.42 -5.66
N GLY A 313 27.98 17.45 -6.22
CA GLY A 313 29.43 17.62 -6.05
C GLY A 313 29.91 18.92 -6.69
N GLY A 314 30.91 19.52 -6.04
CA GLY A 314 31.50 20.79 -6.48
C GLY A 314 30.67 22.03 -6.08
N HIS A 315 31.31 23.21 -6.17
CA HIS A 315 30.70 24.50 -5.83
C HIS A 315 31.14 25.61 -6.77
N ALA A 316 32.18 25.40 -7.60
CA ALA A 316 32.68 26.33 -8.56
C ALA A 316 33.37 25.65 -9.75
N GLU A 317 33.30 26.21 -10.94
CA GLU A 317 33.87 25.65 -12.17
C GLU A 317 35.39 25.53 -12.16
N ASN A 318 36.05 26.41 -11.42
CA ASN A 318 37.51 26.50 -11.34
C ASN A 318 38.11 25.94 -10.08
N ALA A 319 37.34 25.15 -9.30
CA ALA A 319 37.78 24.52 -8.07
C ALA A 319 37.58 23.00 -8.10
N LEU A 320 38.57 22.24 -7.60
CA LEU A 320 38.41 20.85 -7.34
C LEU A 320 37.42 20.66 -6.17
N PRO A 321 36.48 19.71 -6.27
CA PRO A 321 35.42 19.55 -5.29
C PRO A 321 35.97 19.05 -3.94
N GLN A 322 35.58 19.73 -2.85
CA GLN A 322 35.88 19.30 -1.47
C GLN A 322 34.95 18.21 -0.98
N THR A 323 33.78 18.09 -1.59
CA THR A 323 32.77 17.09 -1.22
C THR A 323 32.01 16.64 -2.46
N ALA A 324 31.75 15.34 -2.56
CA ALA A 324 30.78 14.77 -3.46
C ALA A 324 29.87 13.81 -2.68
N THR A 325 28.57 13.85 -2.95
CA THR A 325 27.58 13.06 -2.21
C THR A 325 26.60 12.38 -3.16
N ALA A 326 26.10 11.22 -2.77
CA ALA A 326 24.98 10.57 -3.41
C ALA A 326 23.98 10.04 -2.37
N THR A 327 22.70 10.04 -2.71
CA THR A 327 21.69 9.28 -1.98
C THR A 327 21.41 7.99 -2.73
N VAL A 328 21.59 6.86 -2.05
CA VAL A 328 21.26 5.53 -2.56
C VAL A 328 20.01 5.04 -1.86
N ASN A 329 18.89 4.98 -2.59
CA ASN A 329 17.66 4.40 -2.08
C ASN A 329 17.69 2.88 -2.22
N CYS A 330 17.46 2.20 -1.13
CA CYS A 330 17.32 0.76 -1.08
C CYS A 330 15.88 0.37 -0.74
N ARG A 331 15.44 -0.72 -1.35
CA ARG A 331 14.19 -1.41 -1.01
C ARG A 331 14.55 -2.80 -0.53
N LEU A 332 14.52 -3.00 0.78
CA LEU A 332 14.93 -4.23 1.43
C LEU A 332 13.79 -5.24 1.42
N VAL A 333 14.08 -6.49 1.03
CA VAL A 333 13.10 -7.58 1.22
C VAL A 333 12.96 -7.90 2.72
N PRO A 334 11.78 -8.34 3.18
CA PRO A 334 11.60 -8.78 4.56
C PRO A 334 12.64 -9.81 4.99
N GLY A 335 13.29 -9.53 6.11
CA GLY A 335 14.38 -10.34 6.65
C GLY A 335 15.78 -9.85 6.31
N ASP A 336 15.95 -8.88 5.40
CA ASP A 336 17.22 -8.17 5.24
C ASP A 336 17.34 -7.07 6.29
N LEU A 337 18.49 -7.03 6.96
CA LEU A 337 18.78 -6.02 7.97
C LEU A 337 19.55 -4.85 7.35
N PRO A 338 19.19 -3.60 7.66
CA PRO A 338 19.85 -2.41 7.11
C PRO A 338 21.38 -2.43 7.27
N ASP A 339 21.88 -2.86 8.45
CA ASP A 339 23.31 -2.93 8.71
C ASP A 339 24.03 -3.96 7.82
N ALA A 340 23.37 -5.07 7.50
CA ALA A 340 23.92 -6.06 6.58
C ALA A 340 23.98 -5.51 5.14
N VAL A 341 22.93 -4.80 4.72
CA VAL A 341 22.88 -4.14 3.41
C VAL A 341 23.93 -3.03 3.34
N GLN A 342 24.11 -2.23 4.41
CA GLN A 342 25.17 -1.21 4.48
C GLN A 342 26.57 -1.81 4.32
N ARG A 343 26.88 -2.89 5.06
CA ARG A 343 28.17 -3.57 4.93
C ARG A 343 28.41 -4.08 3.52
N GLU A 344 27.37 -4.61 2.89
CA GLU A 344 27.49 -5.10 1.51
C GLU A 344 27.71 -3.95 0.52
N ILE A 345 27.02 -2.81 0.68
CA ILE A 345 27.28 -1.60 -0.11
C ILE A 345 28.74 -1.17 0.07
N VAL A 346 29.23 -1.01 1.31
CA VAL A 346 30.63 -0.64 1.58
C VAL A 346 31.60 -1.58 0.89
N ARG A 347 31.37 -2.89 0.98
CA ARG A 347 32.19 -3.91 0.31
C ARG A 347 32.22 -3.71 -1.22
N VAL A 348 31.05 -3.45 -1.82
CA VAL A 348 30.90 -3.26 -3.28
C VAL A 348 31.56 -1.97 -3.75
N LEU A 349 31.41 -0.89 -2.98
CA LEU A 349 32.04 0.40 -3.30
C LEU A 349 33.57 0.28 -3.35
N GLY A 350 34.18 -0.55 -2.48
CA GLY A 350 35.60 -0.91 -2.53
C GLY A 350 36.56 0.29 -2.40
N ASP A 351 36.10 1.37 -1.77
CA ASP A 351 36.91 2.56 -1.49
C ASP A 351 36.63 3.02 -0.05
N PRO A 352 37.63 2.96 0.84
CA PRO A 352 37.45 3.32 2.24
C PRO A 352 37.19 4.81 2.48
N GLU A 353 37.49 5.67 1.52
CA GLU A 353 37.24 7.10 1.59
C GLU A 353 35.78 7.45 1.25
N VAL A 354 34.99 6.48 0.79
CA VAL A 354 33.55 6.65 0.58
C VAL A 354 32.82 6.28 1.86
N SER A 355 32.41 7.22 2.64
CA SER A 355 31.57 6.98 3.81
C SER A 355 30.14 6.61 3.39
N VAL A 356 29.54 5.65 4.08
CA VAL A 356 28.15 5.20 3.88
C VAL A 356 27.42 5.31 5.22
N THR A 357 26.42 6.18 5.27
CA THR A 357 25.65 6.44 6.50
C THR A 357 24.15 6.34 6.22
N PRO A 358 23.31 5.92 7.19
CA PRO A 358 21.87 6.02 7.07
C PRO A 358 21.44 7.48 6.83
N ALA A 359 20.66 7.71 5.78
CA ALA A 359 20.11 9.04 5.47
C ALA A 359 18.68 9.21 6.03
N ARG A 360 17.90 8.14 6.00
CA ARG A 360 16.56 8.09 6.60
C ARG A 360 16.39 6.68 7.19
N PRO A 361 16.51 6.55 8.51
CA PRO A 361 16.30 5.27 9.18
C PRO A 361 14.82 4.87 9.07
N SER A 362 14.58 3.59 8.84
CA SER A 362 13.28 2.95 8.83
C SER A 362 13.36 1.61 9.55
N VAL A 363 12.26 1.16 10.10
CA VAL A 363 12.20 -0.15 10.78
C VAL A 363 11.90 -1.22 9.73
N PRO A 364 12.70 -2.31 9.65
CA PRO A 364 12.39 -3.41 8.75
C PRO A 364 11.05 -4.05 9.07
N SER A 365 10.19 -4.17 8.06
CA SER A 365 8.89 -4.84 8.21
C SER A 365 9.05 -6.35 8.06
N PRO A 366 8.54 -7.17 8.99
CA PRO A 366 8.36 -8.59 8.74
C PRO A 366 7.25 -8.83 7.70
N PHE A 367 7.22 -10.03 7.11
CA PHE A 367 6.03 -10.47 6.35
C PHE A 367 4.96 -11.00 7.32
N SER A 368 3.69 -10.91 6.92
CA SER A 368 2.58 -11.60 7.58
C SER A 368 2.53 -13.07 7.16
N PRO A 369 2.22 -14.03 8.06
CA PRO A 369 1.85 -15.38 7.64
C PRO A 369 0.71 -15.33 6.62
N VAL A 370 0.66 -16.28 5.70
CA VAL A 370 -0.44 -16.36 4.71
C VAL A 370 -1.31 -17.56 5.03
N PRO A 371 -2.33 -17.43 5.92
CA PRO A 371 -3.22 -18.51 6.28
C PRO A 371 -4.01 -18.98 5.06
N ARG A 372 -4.08 -20.28 4.88
CA ARG A 372 -4.86 -20.91 3.80
C ARG A 372 -6.33 -20.48 3.87
N GLU A 373 -6.86 -20.40 5.06
CA GLU A 373 -8.25 -20.03 5.36
C GLU A 373 -8.58 -18.63 4.85
N LEU A 374 -7.66 -17.66 4.99
CA LEU A 374 -7.83 -16.31 4.47
C LEU A 374 -7.86 -16.30 2.93
N LEU A 375 -6.94 -17.03 2.28
CA LEU A 375 -6.92 -17.14 0.82
C LEU A 375 -8.19 -17.80 0.27
N GLU A 376 -8.66 -18.85 0.94
CA GLU A 376 -9.89 -19.55 0.55
C GLU A 376 -11.13 -18.68 0.78
N LEU A 377 -11.21 -17.94 1.89
CA LEU A 377 -12.31 -17.02 2.15
C LEU A 377 -12.33 -15.89 1.11
N ALA A 378 -11.20 -15.22 0.88
CA ALA A 378 -11.12 -14.17 -0.12
C ALA A 378 -11.43 -14.68 -1.55
N GLY A 379 -11.01 -15.91 -1.87
CA GLY A 379 -11.31 -16.56 -3.14
C GLY A 379 -12.80 -16.87 -3.30
N ARG A 380 -13.47 -17.36 -2.28
CA ARG A 380 -14.93 -17.59 -2.30
C ARG A 380 -15.67 -16.28 -2.51
N VAL A 381 -15.36 -15.26 -1.70
CA VAL A 381 -15.99 -13.94 -1.80
C VAL A 381 -15.69 -13.29 -3.15
N GLY A 382 -14.43 -13.33 -3.58
CA GLY A 382 -14.02 -12.79 -4.88
C GLY A 382 -14.75 -13.45 -6.05
N SER A 383 -14.97 -14.76 -5.98
CA SER A 383 -15.68 -15.51 -7.03
C SER A 383 -17.16 -15.12 -7.18
N GLU A 384 -17.78 -14.56 -6.13
CA GLU A 384 -19.15 -14.03 -6.19
C GLU A 384 -19.24 -12.72 -6.99
N VAL A 385 -18.18 -11.92 -7.01
CA VAL A 385 -18.08 -10.64 -7.73
C VAL A 385 -17.34 -10.83 -9.05
N TRP A 386 -16.28 -11.63 -9.05
CA TRP A 386 -15.38 -11.87 -10.18
C TRP A 386 -15.17 -13.38 -10.40
N PRO A 387 -16.07 -14.08 -11.05
CA PRO A 387 -16.00 -15.53 -11.23
C PRO A 387 -14.69 -16.02 -11.85
N GLY A 388 -14.08 -17.03 -11.25
CA GLY A 388 -12.89 -17.71 -11.80
C GLY A 388 -11.57 -16.98 -11.55
N LEU A 389 -11.55 -15.91 -10.75
CA LEU A 389 -10.33 -15.14 -10.49
C LEU A 389 -9.44 -15.89 -9.49
N PRO A 390 -8.16 -16.17 -9.81
CA PRO A 390 -7.24 -16.82 -8.89
C PRO A 390 -6.77 -15.87 -7.79
N VAL A 391 -6.55 -16.41 -6.59
CA VAL A 391 -6.00 -15.66 -5.45
C VAL A 391 -4.51 -15.93 -5.32
N VAL A 392 -3.72 -14.85 -5.24
CA VAL A 392 -2.26 -14.92 -5.19
C VAL A 392 -1.72 -14.03 -4.08
N PRO A 393 -0.88 -14.56 -3.17
CA PRO A 393 -0.17 -13.70 -2.20
C PRO A 393 0.81 -12.79 -2.91
N LEU A 394 0.91 -11.53 -2.45
CA LEU A 394 1.78 -10.51 -3.03
C LEU A 394 2.76 -9.96 -2.01
N MET A 395 3.93 -9.55 -2.50
CA MET A 395 4.83 -8.62 -1.82
C MET A 395 4.84 -7.31 -2.60
N GLU A 396 4.42 -6.22 -1.96
CA GLU A 396 4.54 -4.91 -2.57
C GLU A 396 5.98 -4.42 -2.59
N THR A 397 6.33 -3.68 -3.64
CA THR A 397 7.65 -3.05 -3.78
C THR A 397 7.72 -1.66 -3.13
N GLY A 398 6.55 -1.07 -2.86
CA GLY A 398 6.31 0.09 -2.00
C GLY A 398 6.21 -0.28 -0.53
N GLY A 399 5.85 0.67 0.31
CA GLY A 399 5.51 0.49 1.72
C GLY A 399 4.12 1.06 1.98
N THR A 400 3.48 0.61 3.03
CA THR A 400 2.18 1.07 3.53
C THR A 400 2.21 1.19 5.05
N ASP A 401 1.16 1.72 5.65
CA ASP A 401 0.97 1.71 7.12
C ASP A 401 1.02 0.30 7.73
N GLY A 402 0.88 -0.74 6.92
CA GLY A 402 1.03 -2.13 7.33
C GLY A 402 2.37 -2.46 7.99
N ILE A 403 3.44 -1.70 7.69
CA ILE A 403 4.76 -1.86 8.33
C ILE A 403 4.66 -1.70 9.85
N TYR A 404 3.97 -0.67 10.33
CA TYR A 404 3.87 -0.38 11.77
C TYR A 404 3.08 -1.46 12.51
N LEU A 405 1.99 -1.94 11.92
CA LEU A 405 1.17 -3.01 12.50
C LEU A 405 1.94 -4.33 12.55
N ARG A 406 2.63 -4.73 11.48
CA ARG A 406 3.45 -5.95 11.46
C ARG A 406 4.58 -5.91 12.48
N VAL A 407 5.25 -4.76 12.63
CA VAL A 407 6.29 -4.55 13.65
C VAL A 407 5.70 -4.63 15.07
N ALA A 408 4.46 -4.16 15.26
CA ALA A 408 3.74 -4.26 16.53
C ALA A 408 3.15 -5.66 16.81
N GLY A 409 3.35 -6.63 15.88
CA GLY A 409 2.89 -8.01 16.01
C GLY A 409 1.45 -8.25 15.54
N VAL A 410 0.86 -7.31 14.79
CA VAL A 410 -0.46 -7.48 14.15
C VAL A 410 -0.26 -7.86 12.68
N PRO A 411 -0.53 -9.11 12.28
CA PRO A 411 -0.49 -9.51 10.88
C PRO A 411 -1.37 -8.59 10.04
N THR A 412 -0.85 -8.11 8.90
CA THR A 412 -1.57 -7.17 8.05
C THR A 412 -1.58 -7.68 6.62
N TYR A 413 -2.76 -7.65 6.02
CA TYR A 413 -3.02 -8.12 4.66
C TYR A 413 -3.62 -7.00 3.84
N GLY A 414 -2.96 -6.64 2.74
CA GLY A 414 -3.52 -5.71 1.76
C GLY A 414 -4.55 -6.42 0.90
N ILE A 415 -5.79 -5.97 0.96
CA ILE A 415 -6.91 -6.51 0.16
C ILE A 415 -7.77 -5.31 -0.27
N ALA A 416 -7.29 -4.54 -1.23
CA ALA A 416 -8.05 -3.45 -1.81
C ALA A 416 -9.28 -3.98 -2.56
N ALA A 417 -10.41 -3.34 -2.37
CA ALA A 417 -11.67 -3.78 -2.96
C ALA A 417 -11.82 -3.34 -4.42
N ALA A 418 -11.39 -2.13 -4.74
CA ALA A 418 -11.42 -1.65 -6.11
C ALA A 418 -10.32 -2.31 -6.97
N PHE A 419 -10.62 -2.61 -8.22
CA PHE A 419 -9.60 -3.17 -9.10
C PHE A 419 -8.66 -2.09 -9.65
N THR A 420 -7.37 -2.43 -9.75
CA THR A 420 -6.33 -1.59 -10.34
C THR A 420 -6.09 -1.99 -11.79
N ASP A 421 -6.22 -1.03 -12.71
CA ASP A 421 -5.82 -1.21 -14.09
C ASP A 421 -4.32 -0.92 -14.26
N LEU A 422 -3.54 -1.98 -14.52
CA LEU A 422 -2.09 -1.87 -14.67
C LEU A 422 -1.65 -1.03 -15.89
N ASP A 423 -2.55 -0.80 -16.83
CA ASP A 423 -2.31 0.04 -18.00
C ASP A 423 -2.68 1.53 -17.75
N ASP A 424 -3.34 1.85 -16.61
CA ASP A 424 -3.78 3.21 -16.25
C ASP A 424 -3.56 3.53 -14.75
N ILE A 425 -2.38 3.24 -14.24
CA ILE A 425 -2.00 3.60 -12.86
C ILE A 425 -1.73 5.10 -12.80
N ARG A 426 -2.54 5.85 -12.03
CA ARG A 426 -2.42 7.30 -11.85
C ARG A 426 -2.26 7.75 -10.41
N ALA A 427 -2.13 6.82 -9.49
CA ALA A 427 -1.76 7.15 -8.11
C ALA A 427 -0.53 8.06 -8.10
N HIS A 428 -0.54 9.12 -7.29
CA HIS A 428 0.47 10.19 -7.25
C HIS A 428 0.62 11.04 -8.54
N GLY A 429 -0.04 10.65 -9.63
CA GLY A 429 0.01 11.36 -10.92
C GLY A 429 -1.01 12.50 -11.04
N LYS A 430 -0.97 13.18 -12.19
CA LYS A 430 -2.00 14.16 -12.56
C LYS A 430 -3.27 13.44 -13.06
N ASP A 431 -4.40 14.12 -12.92
CA ASP A 431 -5.70 13.63 -13.39
C ASP A 431 -5.98 12.19 -12.90
N GLU A 432 -5.67 11.94 -11.63
CA GLU A 432 -5.90 10.66 -10.98
C GLU A 432 -7.37 10.28 -11.09
N ARG A 433 -7.64 8.99 -11.38
CA ARG A 433 -9.00 8.51 -11.62
C ARG A 433 -9.16 7.04 -11.32
N ILE A 434 -10.37 6.63 -10.97
CA ILE A 434 -10.78 5.23 -10.84
C ILE A 434 -11.99 4.96 -11.75
N ALA A 435 -12.06 3.78 -12.35
CA ALA A 435 -13.23 3.39 -13.11
C ALA A 435 -14.47 3.30 -12.19
N VAL A 436 -15.60 3.89 -12.60
CA VAL A 436 -16.89 3.83 -11.87
C VAL A 436 -17.26 2.39 -11.55
N ARG A 437 -17.01 1.48 -12.47
CA ARG A 437 -17.25 0.06 -12.28
C ARG A 437 -16.33 -0.54 -11.20
N ALA A 438 -15.04 -0.15 -11.15
CA ALA A 438 -14.11 -0.64 -10.13
C ALA A 438 -14.60 -0.29 -8.73
N PHE A 439 -15.04 0.95 -8.54
CA PHE A 439 -15.57 1.43 -7.27
C PHE A 439 -16.81 0.66 -6.83
N TYR A 440 -17.76 0.40 -7.74
CA TYR A 440 -18.99 -0.30 -7.36
C TYR A 440 -18.83 -1.83 -7.24
N ASP A 441 -17.98 -2.45 -8.08
CA ASP A 441 -17.59 -3.85 -7.89
C ASP A 441 -16.87 -4.00 -6.51
N GLY A 442 -16.04 -3.02 -6.15
CA GLY A 442 -15.36 -2.95 -4.85
C GLY A 442 -16.34 -2.83 -3.68
N LEU A 443 -17.39 -2.00 -3.78
CA LEU A 443 -18.41 -1.89 -2.75
C LEU A 443 -19.10 -3.24 -2.47
N ASP A 444 -19.42 -3.98 -3.53
CA ASP A 444 -20.03 -5.30 -3.40
C ASP A 444 -19.06 -6.31 -2.80
N PHE A 445 -17.77 -6.23 -3.15
CA PHE A 445 -16.73 -7.11 -2.61
C PHE A 445 -16.48 -6.84 -1.12
N ASP A 446 -16.26 -5.59 -0.73
CA ASP A 446 -16.00 -5.21 0.67
C ASP A 446 -17.15 -5.60 1.60
N TYR A 447 -18.38 -5.33 1.19
CA TYR A 447 -19.54 -5.73 1.98
C TYR A 447 -19.54 -7.25 2.25
N ARG A 448 -19.26 -8.06 1.23
CA ARG A 448 -19.19 -9.52 1.37
C ARG A 448 -17.99 -9.97 2.19
N LEU A 449 -16.82 -9.37 1.94
CA LEU A 449 -15.58 -9.71 2.63
C LEU A 449 -15.67 -9.41 4.12
N ILE A 450 -16.06 -8.18 4.48
CA ILE A 450 -16.16 -7.73 5.88
C ILE A 450 -17.19 -8.58 6.63
N ARG A 451 -18.33 -8.85 6.00
CA ARG A 451 -19.37 -9.70 6.58
C ARG A 451 -18.90 -11.16 6.78
N ALA A 452 -18.22 -11.72 5.77
CA ALA A 452 -17.67 -13.07 5.84
C ALA A 452 -16.60 -13.19 6.94
N LEU A 453 -15.65 -12.23 7.00
CA LEU A 453 -14.64 -12.18 8.06
C LEU A 453 -15.27 -12.02 9.45
N GLY A 454 -16.32 -11.21 9.58
CA GLY A 454 -17.06 -11.02 10.84
C GLY A 454 -17.79 -12.28 11.32
N THR A 455 -18.13 -13.23 10.45
CA THR A 455 -18.82 -14.47 10.79
C THR A 455 -17.90 -15.69 10.87
N ASP A 456 -16.69 -15.60 10.27
CA ASP A 456 -15.75 -16.72 10.19
C ASP A 456 -15.20 -17.13 11.57
N THR A 457 -14.97 -18.43 11.75
CA THR A 457 -14.44 -19.01 12.98
C THR A 457 -13.01 -19.53 12.84
N GLY A 458 -12.50 -19.65 11.62
CA GLY A 458 -11.26 -20.37 11.31
C GLY A 458 -10.03 -19.50 11.24
N ILE A 459 -10.16 -18.21 10.90
CA ILE A 459 -9.02 -17.30 10.79
C ILE A 459 -8.65 -16.77 12.18
N LYS A 460 -7.46 -17.16 12.65
CA LYS A 460 -6.95 -16.80 13.98
C LYS A 460 -6.08 -15.57 13.94
#